data_1c813b822ce1038ce5a34b036836f3c6
#
_entry.id   1c813b822ce1038ce5a34b036836f3c6
#
_cell.length_a   1.000
_cell.length_b   1.000
_cell.length_c   1.000
_cell.angle_alpha   90.00
_cell.angle_beta   90.00
_cell.angle_gamma   90.00
#
_symmetry.space_group_name_H-M   'P 1'
#
loop_
_entity.id
_entity.type
_entity.pdbx_description
1 polymer ?
#
loop_
_entity_poly.entity_id
_entity_poly.type
_entity_poly.pdbx_seq_one_letter_code
_entity_poly.pdbx_strand_id
1 'polypeptide(L)'
;MKKIALILAVVLMLSFALVACDNTEESKAPATSDTVSTETSKEVSEEVSEEESTEVSEEVSEEESVIEPAEVGEVISVGKTYTLSNLFRQSPETWGWDENCDIAYPDEEGVTLTDGVKLPAEEVYSDAAWAGFNGNGTPDFAENGYSWIKLDLGEKKNISLIELTVGTSKLGSGIGAANFTVEFLVSEDGETWTSLGTEVAVDSTDVITTDIAKATNVSAQYVEVHLVRSGWMFVSELTVYDVAE
;
A
#
# COMPACT_ATOMS: atom_id res chain seq x y z
N MET A 1 11.65 24.25 -50.74
CA MET A 1 10.68 25.33 -50.51
C MET A 1 10.24 25.27 -49.07
N LYS A 2 10.69 26.26 -48.31
CA LYS A 2 10.51 26.34 -46.83
C LYS A 2 9.12 26.87 -46.55
N LYS A 3 8.33 26.21 -45.70
CA LYS A 3 7.10 26.77 -45.13
C LYS A 3 7.34 27.02 -43.63
N ILE A 4 7.41 28.29 -43.29
CA ILE A 4 7.49 28.84 -41.95
C ILE A 4 6.07 28.85 -41.39
N ALA A 5 5.82 28.16 -40.28
CA ALA A 5 4.59 28.26 -39.52
C ALA A 5 4.77 29.27 -38.39
N LEU A 6 3.94 30.30 -38.42
CA LEU A 6 3.88 31.41 -37.48
C LEU A 6 3.09 30.93 -36.22
N ILE A 7 3.72 30.91 -35.08
CA ILE A 7 3.06 30.62 -33.78
C ILE A 7 2.63 31.97 -33.19
N LEU A 8 1.33 32.20 -33.09
CA LEU A 8 0.71 33.35 -32.44
C LEU A 8 0.52 33.05 -30.95
N ALA A 9 1.32 33.67 -30.10
CA ALA A 9 1.13 33.63 -28.66
C ALA A 9 0.03 34.60 -28.23
N VAL A 10 -1.07 34.08 -27.70
CA VAL A 10 -2.11 34.88 -27.05
C VAL A 10 -1.85 34.87 -25.54
N VAL A 11 -1.38 36.00 -25.03
CA VAL A 11 -1.26 36.28 -23.61
C VAL A 11 -2.62 36.77 -23.11
N LEU A 12 -3.30 35.96 -22.29
CA LEU A 12 -4.52 36.36 -21.58
C LEU A 12 -4.15 36.76 -20.17
N MET A 13 -4.17 38.05 -19.88
CA MET A 13 -4.07 38.58 -18.51
C MET A 13 -5.44 38.45 -17.83
N LEU A 14 -5.56 37.60 -16.81
CA LEU A 14 -6.71 37.64 -15.89
C LEU A 14 -6.31 38.41 -14.63
N SER A 15 -7.02 39.51 -14.43
CA SER A 15 -6.96 40.39 -13.28
C SER A 15 -7.64 39.73 -12.09
N PHE A 16 -6.94 39.54 -10.98
CA PHE A 16 -7.52 39.12 -9.70
C PHE A 16 -8.18 40.32 -9.01
N ALA A 17 -9.46 40.22 -8.75
CA ALA A 17 -10.18 41.10 -7.83
C ALA A 17 -10.16 40.46 -6.43
N LEU A 18 -9.46 41.10 -5.51
CA LEU A 18 -9.52 40.85 -4.08
C LEU A 18 -10.85 41.35 -3.53
N VAL A 19 -11.68 40.49 -3.00
CA VAL A 19 -12.78 40.85 -2.10
C VAL A 19 -12.35 40.43 -0.70
N ALA A 20 -12.02 41.44 0.09
CA ALA A 20 -11.88 41.33 1.53
C ALA A 20 -13.29 41.43 2.15
N CYS A 21 -13.70 40.41 2.91
CA CYS A 21 -14.79 40.53 3.88
C CYS A 21 -14.20 40.36 5.27
N ASP A 22 -14.10 41.52 5.90
CA ASP A 22 -13.89 41.69 7.33
C ASP A 22 -15.24 41.39 8.04
N ASN A 23 -15.24 40.53 9.05
CA ASN A 23 -16.29 40.47 10.06
C ASN A 23 -15.72 40.06 11.41
N THR A 24 -15.39 41.09 12.18
CA THR A 24 -15.29 41.14 13.62
C THR A 24 -16.67 41.06 14.26
N GLU A 25 -16.84 40.18 15.24
CA GLU A 25 -17.64 40.36 16.50
C GLU A 25 -17.34 39.13 17.36
N GLU A 26 -16.58 39.24 18.36
CA GLU A 26 -16.70 39.70 19.74
C GLU A 26 -17.73 38.93 20.60
N SER A 27 -17.17 38.34 21.66
CA SER A 27 -17.67 38.26 23.02
C SER A 27 -18.66 37.16 23.44
N LYS A 28 -18.25 36.20 24.24
CA LYS A 28 -18.48 36.26 25.70
C LYS A 28 -18.34 34.90 26.36
N ALA A 29 -17.39 34.77 27.24
CA ALA A 29 -17.48 33.81 28.35
C ALA A 29 -18.42 34.36 29.45
N PRO A 30 -19.02 33.50 30.27
CA PRO A 30 -18.60 33.41 31.66
C PRO A 30 -18.53 31.95 32.16
N ALA A 31 -17.49 31.53 32.85
CA ALA A 31 -17.21 31.62 34.26
C ALA A 31 -18.10 30.76 35.18
N THR A 32 -17.39 29.76 35.78
CA THR A 32 -17.52 29.24 37.16
C THR A 32 -18.82 28.61 37.65
N SER A 33 -18.69 27.35 38.13
CA SER A 33 -18.95 27.06 39.54
C SER A 33 -18.50 25.67 39.95
N ASP A 34 -17.67 25.66 40.97
CA ASP A 34 -17.31 24.57 41.87
C ASP A 34 -18.50 23.79 42.40
N THR A 35 -18.30 22.51 42.71
CA THR A 35 -18.57 21.97 44.05
C THR A 35 -18.08 20.55 44.24
N VAL A 36 -17.14 20.39 45.11
CA VAL A 36 -16.66 19.35 46.01
C VAL A 36 -17.79 18.53 46.69
N SER A 37 -17.56 17.22 46.86
CA SER A 37 -17.78 16.37 48.05
C SER A 37 -17.56 14.90 47.67
N THR A 38 -16.53 14.25 48.11
CA THR A 38 -16.15 13.66 49.41
C THR A 38 -17.01 12.46 49.86
N GLU A 39 -16.28 11.34 50.04
CA GLU A 39 -16.46 10.20 50.95
C GLU A 39 -17.60 9.21 50.68
N THR A 40 -17.42 7.90 50.79
CA THR A 40 -16.87 7.11 51.91
C THR A 40 -16.74 5.64 51.52
N SER A 41 -15.67 5.00 51.99
CA SER A 41 -15.37 3.58 52.12
C SER A 41 -16.54 2.69 52.60
N LYS A 42 -16.58 1.43 52.14
CA LYS A 42 -16.84 0.28 53.02
C LYS A 42 -16.26 -1.00 52.47
N GLU A 43 -15.31 -1.53 53.17
CA GLU A 43 -14.89 -2.93 53.22
C GLU A 43 -16.05 -3.83 53.59
N VAL A 44 -16.18 -4.99 52.93
CA VAL A 44 -16.60 -6.24 53.56
C VAL A 44 -15.84 -7.37 52.86
N SER A 45 -15.09 -8.12 53.68
CA SER A 45 -14.37 -9.34 53.41
C SER A 45 -15.30 -10.57 53.47
N GLU A 46 -14.69 -11.70 53.02
CA GLU A 46 -15.09 -13.12 53.18
C GLU A 46 -15.85 -13.69 51.99
N GLU A 47 -15.62 -14.84 51.43
CA GLU A 47 -14.89 -16.05 51.92
C GLU A 47 -14.50 -16.97 50.74
N VAL A 48 -13.46 -17.74 50.92
CA VAL A 48 -12.85 -18.81 50.18
C VAL A 48 -13.86 -19.85 49.65
N SER A 49 -13.66 -20.26 48.37
CA SER A 49 -13.99 -21.59 47.91
C SER A 49 -12.98 -21.98 46.83
N GLU A 50 -12.05 -22.86 47.22
CA GLU A 50 -11.18 -23.62 46.33
C GLU A 50 -12.03 -24.62 45.54
N GLU A 51 -12.06 -24.49 44.22
CA GLU A 51 -12.28 -25.63 43.32
C GLU A 51 -11.13 -25.69 42.34
N GLU A 52 -10.31 -26.71 42.56
CA GLU A 52 -9.21 -27.15 41.73
C GLU A 52 -9.77 -27.69 40.40
N SER A 53 -9.74 -26.86 39.33
CA SER A 53 -9.98 -27.30 37.98
C SER A 53 -8.64 -27.38 37.27
N THR A 54 -8.10 -28.58 37.17
CA THR A 54 -6.96 -28.93 36.33
C THR A 54 -7.40 -28.89 34.87
N GLU A 55 -7.31 -27.71 34.23
CA GLU A 55 -7.30 -27.59 32.78
C GLU A 55 -5.91 -27.98 32.28
N VAL A 56 -5.82 -29.15 31.68
CA VAL A 56 -4.70 -29.56 30.84
C VAL A 56 -4.73 -28.67 29.60
N SER A 57 -3.91 -27.64 29.61
CA SER A 57 -3.58 -26.87 28.44
C SER A 57 -2.74 -27.75 27.51
N GLU A 58 -3.37 -28.37 26.52
CA GLU A 58 -2.65 -28.88 25.36
C GLU A 58 -2.04 -27.68 24.63
N GLU A 59 -0.77 -27.40 24.86
CA GLU A 59 0.05 -26.60 23.98
C GLU A 59 0.11 -27.33 22.62
N VAL A 60 -0.77 -26.93 21.69
CA VAL A 60 -0.56 -27.20 20.29
C VAL A 60 0.59 -26.30 19.88
N SER A 61 1.81 -26.82 19.88
CA SER A 61 2.92 -26.17 19.21
C SER A 61 2.63 -26.29 17.71
N GLU A 62 2.12 -25.22 17.10
CA GLU A 62 2.20 -25.05 15.67
C GLU A 62 3.70 -24.98 15.34
N GLU A 63 4.24 -26.10 14.87
CA GLU A 63 5.55 -26.08 14.21
C GLU A 63 5.37 -25.24 12.94
N GLU A 64 5.74 -23.97 13.02
CA GLU A 64 5.96 -23.13 11.84
C GLU A 64 7.00 -23.85 10.99
N SER A 65 6.57 -24.47 9.88
CA SER A 65 7.48 -25.13 8.96
C SER A 65 8.36 -24.05 8.33
N VAL A 66 9.60 -23.99 8.80
CA VAL A 66 10.61 -23.09 8.21
C VAL A 66 10.84 -23.54 6.78
N ILE A 67 10.29 -22.80 5.82
CA ILE A 67 10.56 -23.02 4.40
C ILE A 67 11.99 -22.54 4.15
N GLU A 68 12.91 -23.46 3.88
CA GLU A 68 14.27 -23.09 3.47
C GLU A 68 14.22 -22.46 2.07
N PRO A 69 14.77 -21.23 1.88
CA PRO A 69 14.81 -20.58 0.57
C PRO A 69 15.55 -21.42 -0.46
N ALA A 70 14.99 -21.48 -1.67
CA ALA A 70 15.64 -22.12 -2.82
C ALA A 70 16.65 -21.16 -3.49
N GLU A 71 17.53 -21.71 -4.32
CA GLU A 71 18.41 -20.90 -5.16
C GLU A 71 17.57 -20.15 -6.22
N VAL A 72 17.88 -18.85 -6.40
CA VAL A 72 17.11 -17.96 -7.27
C VAL A 72 17.47 -18.24 -8.74
N GLY A 73 16.45 -18.54 -9.54
CA GLY A 73 16.56 -18.80 -10.97
C GLY A 73 16.21 -17.60 -11.84
N GLU A 74 15.45 -17.83 -12.91
CA GLU A 74 15.09 -16.81 -13.89
C GLU A 74 13.80 -16.07 -13.52
N VAL A 75 13.61 -14.86 -14.08
CA VAL A 75 12.36 -14.10 -13.95
C VAL A 75 11.27 -14.76 -14.78
N ILE A 76 10.12 -15.05 -14.15
CA ILE A 76 8.97 -15.73 -14.78
C ILE A 76 7.69 -14.88 -14.83
N SER A 77 7.72 -13.66 -14.27
CA SER A 77 6.57 -12.73 -14.21
C SER A 77 6.42 -11.86 -15.45
N VAL A 78 7.47 -11.65 -16.25
CA VAL A 78 7.43 -10.70 -17.37
C VAL A 78 6.35 -11.07 -18.39
N GLY A 79 5.49 -10.10 -18.70
CA GLY A 79 4.37 -10.24 -19.63
C GLY A 79 3.22 -11.08 -19.11
N LYS A 80 3.18 -11.40 -17.82
CA LYS A 80 2.09 -12.12 -17.19
C LYS A 80 0.93 -11.18 -16.84
N THR A 81 -0.28 -11.73 -16.83
CA THR A 81 -1.49 -10.98 -16.51
C THR A 81 -1.68 -10.84 -15.01
N TYR A 82 -2.21 -9.70 -14.60
CA TYR A 82 -2.55 -9.44 -13.20
C TYR A 82 -3.85 -8.64 -13.08
N THR A 83 -4.39 -8.59 -11.87
CA THR A 83 -5.50 -7.73 -11.50
C THR A 83 -5.13 -6.91 -10.28
N LEU A 84 -5.79 -5.76 -10.10
CA LEU A 84 -5.49 -4.79 -9.06
C LEU A 84 -6.73 -4.47 -8.23
N SER A 85 -6.54 -4.12 -6.97
CA SER A 85 -7.49 -3.32 -6.22
C SER A 85 -7.62 -1.92 -6.81
N ASN A 86 -8.54 -1.13 -6.30
CA ASN A 86 -8.76 0.22 -6.82
C ASN A 86 -7.50 1.09 -6.75
N LEU A 87 -7.05 1.57 -7.91
CA LEU A 87 -6.10 2.67 -7.97
C LEU A 87 -6.79 3.98 -7.56
N PHE A 88 -6.01 4.92 -7.00
CA PHE A 88 -6.57 6.11 -6.37
C PHE A 88 -7.11 7.12 -7.39
N ARG A 89 -8.41 7.47 -7.27
CA ARG A 89 -9.08 8.55 -8.01
C ARG A 89 -9.03 9.82 -7.18
N GLN A 90 -8.31 10.81 -7.64
CA GLN A 90 -8.02 12.00 -6.84
C GLN A 90 -8.88 13.21 -7.25
N SER A 91 -9.61 13.74 -6.28
CA SER A 91 -10.27 15.03 -6.45
C SER A 91 -9.24 16.17 -6.50
N PRO A 92 -9.24 17.03 -7.53
CA PRO A 92 -8.34 18.17 -7.61
C PRO A 92 -8.66 19.26 -6.57
N GLU A 93 -9.87 19.24 -5.97
CA GLU A 93 -10.30 20.23 -4.99
C GLU A 93 -9.93 19.86 -3.56
N THR A 94 -10.11 18.58 -3.21
CA THR A 94 -9.91 18.09 -1.84
C THR A 94 -8.66 17.26 -1.65
N TRP A 95 -8.00 16.83 -2.75
CA TRP A 95 -6.89 15.85 -2.78
C TRP A 95 -7.27 14.49 -2.19
N GLY A 96 -8.56 14.28 -1.90
CA GLY A 96 -9.11 13.04 -1.41
C GLY A 96 -9.61 12.12 -2.52
N TRP A 97 -10.08 10.93 -2.11
CA TRP A 97 -10.74 10.00 -3.02
C TRP A 97 -12.08 10.56 -3.52
N ASP A 98 -12.31 10.44 -4.84
CA ASP A 98 -13.60 10.72 -5.47
C ASP A 98 -13.79 9.76 -6.65
N GLU A 99 -14.82 8.92 -6.59
CA GLU A 99 -15.13 7.91 -7.62
C GLU A 99 -15.41 8.49 -9.01
N ASN A 100 -15.79 9.79 -9.08
CA ASN A 100 -16.11 10.48 -10.33
C ASN A 100 -14.89 11.14 -10.97
N CYS A 101 -13.75 11.13 -10.31
CA CYS A 101 -12.49 11.69 -10.83
C CYS A 101 -11.66 10.64 -11.58
N ASP A 102 -10.69 11.10 -12.37
CA ASP A 102 -9.75 10.24 -13.06
C ASP A 102 -8.78 9.57 -12.05
N ILE A 103 -8.25 8.41 -12.43
CA ILE A 103 -7.17 7.76 -11.70
C ILE A 103 -5.93 8.65 -11.80
N ALA A 104 -5.34 9.00 -10.66
CA ALA A 104 -4.22 9.93 -10.61
C ALA A 104 -2.93 9.35 -11.25
N TYR A 105 -2.70 8.06 -11.03
CA TYR A 105 -1.54 7.33 -11.56
C TYR A 105 -2.03 5.96 -12.07
N PRO A 106 -2.52 5.92 -13.32
CA PRO A 106 -3.11 4.73 -13.91
C PRO A 106 -2.03 3.74 -14.36
N ASP A 107 -2.40 2.49 -14.32
CA ASP A 107 -1.76 1.43 -15.08
C ASP A 107 -2.50 1.31 -16.41
N GLU A 108 -2.12 2.15 -17.40
CA GLU A 108 -2.95 2.42 -18.58
C GLU A 108 -3.19 1.19 -19.46
N GLU A 109 -2.20 0.30 -19.57
CA GLU A 109 -2.27 -0.89 -20.43
C GLU A 109 -2.42 -2.18 -19.63
N GLY A 110 -2.42 -2.12 -18.30
CA GLY A 110 -2.44 -3.30 -17.43
C GLY A 110 -1.18 -4.16 -17.58
N VAL A 111 -0.03 -3.54 -17.83
CA VAL A 111 1.26 -4.21 -18.08
C VAL A 111 2.40 -3.67 -17.23
N THR A 112 2.24 -2.49 -16.64
CA THR A 112 3.30 -1.76 -15.92
C THR A 112 3.98 -2.63 -14.86
N LEU A 113 3.22 -3.47 -14.15
CA LEU A 113 3.75 -4.25 -13.03
C LEU A 113 4.42 -5.57 -13.45
N THR A 114 4.49 -5.86 -14.75
CA THR A 114 5.11 -7.08 -15.29
C THR A 114 5.85 -6.83 -16.61
N ASP A 115 6.24 -5.58 -16.89
CA ASP A 115 6.98 -5.23 -18.11
C ASP A 115 8.50 -5.46 -18.01
N GLY A 116 8.99 -5.80 -16.82
CA GLY A 116 10.40 -6.02 -16.51
C GLY A 116 11.16 -4.73 -16.19
N VAL A 117 10.48 -3.61 -16.00
CA VAL A 117 11.08 -2.30 -15.73
C VAL A 117 10.95 -1.91 -14.26
N LYS A 118 11.92 -2.27 -13.45
CA LYS A 118 11.94 -1.91 -12.02
C LYS A 118 12.21 -0.42 -11.77
N LEU A 119 13.05 0.19 -12.62
CA LEU A 119 13.45 1.59 -12.46
C LEU A 119 12.82 2.43 -13.56
N PRO A 120 11.88 3.33 -13.24
CA PRO A 120 11.31 4.28 -14.19
C PRO A 120 12.38 5.11 -14.92
N ALA A 121 12.15 5.41 -16.19
CA ALA A 121 13.10 6.15 -17.04
C ALA A 121 13.29 7.60 -16.58
N GLU A 122 12.23 8.20 -16.06
CA GLU A 122 12.26 9.51 -15.42
C GLU A 122 12.17 9.31 -13.90
N GLU A 123 13.12 9.85 -13.17
CA GLU A 123 13.18 9.74 -11.71
C GLU A 123 12.18 10.70 -11.03
N VAL A 124 10.92 10.67 -11.47
CA VAL A 124 9.84 11.53 -10.99
C VAL A 124 8.57 10.71 -10.72
N TYR A 125 7.74 11.21 -9.81
CA TYR A 125 6.49 10.55 -9.44
C TYR A 125 5.41 10.58 -10.54
N SER A 126 5.57 11.43 -11.55
CA SER A 126 4.65 11.54 -12.71
C SER A 126 5.03 10.65 -13.88
N ASP A 127 6.05 9.80 -13.75
CA ASP A 127 6.40 8.80 -14.78
C ASP A 127 5.28 7.76 -14.91
N ALA A 128 4.97 7.39 -16.15
CA ALA A 128 3.93 6.39 -16.47
C ALA A 128 4.26 4.97 -15.99
N ALA A 129 5.50 4.72 -15.57
CA ALA A 129 5.94 3.44 -15.00
C ALA A 129 5.45 3.21 -13.55
N TRP A 130 4.60 4.07 -13.00
CA TRP A 130 4.04 3.90 -11.68
C TRP A 130 2.55 3.56 -11.69
N ALA A 131 2.18 2.47 -11.04
CA ALA A 131 0.80 2.26 -10.59
C ALA A 131 0.62 2.84 -9.18
N GLY A 132 -0.32 3.78 -9.01
CA GLY A 132 -0.49 4.55 -7.77
C GLY A 132 -1.65 4.07 -6.92
N PHE A 133 -1.32 3.44 -5.79
CA PHE A 133 -2.27 3.08 -4.73
C PHE A 133 -2.24 4.13 -3.63
N ASN A 134 -3.32 4.22 -2.86
CA ASN A 134 -3.36 5.09 -1.68
C ASN A 134 -4.28 4.50 -0.60
N GLY A 135 -3.73 4.25 0.58
CA GLY A 135 -4.47 3.71 1.73
C GLY A 135 -5.45 4.69 2.38
N ASN A 136 -5.55 5.93 1.88
CA ASN A 136 -6.46 6.93 2.41
C ASN A 136 -7.74 7.01 1.57
N GLY A 137 -8.72 6.14 1.85
CA GLY A 137 -10.08 6.30 1.37
C GLY A 137 -10.45 5.56 0.08
N THR A 138 -9.58 4.71 -0.49
CA THR A 138 -10.04 3.79 -1.53
C THR A 138 -11.01 2.76 -0.94
N PRO A 139 -12.09 2.39 -1.66
CA PRO A 139 -13.06 1.42 -1.16
C PRO A 139 -12.43 0.10 -0.72
N ASP A 140 -11.58 -0.50 -1.55
CA ASP A 140 -10.94 -1.77 -1.24
C ASP A 140 -10.06 -1.70 0.01
N PHE A 141 -9.29 -0.61 0.17
CA PHE A 141 -8.50 -0.43 1.38
C PHE A 141 -9.37 -0.20 2.62
N ALA A 142 -10.47 0.53 2.49
CA ALA A 142 -11.40 0.75 3.59
C ALA A 142 -12.11 -0.54 4.04
N GLU A 143 -12.38 -1.45 3.10
CA GLU A 143 -13.02 -2.74 3.37
C GLU A 143 -12.04 -3.76 3.96
N ASN A 144 -10.85 -3.89 3.36
CA ASN A 144 -9.91 -4.99 3.65
C ASN A 144 -8.75 -4.58 4.58
N GLY A 145 -8.44 -3.28 4.68
CA GLY A 145 -7.26 -2.76 5.37
C GLY A 145 -5.98 -2.80 4.52
N TYR A 146 -6.09 -3.19 3.25
CA TYR A 146 -4.99 -3.25 2.29
C TYR A 146 -5.46 -3.00 0.86
N SER A 147 -4.55 -2.55 -0.01
CA SER A 147 -4.67 -2.68 -1.46
C SER A 147 -4.00 -3.98 -1.90
N TRP A 148 -4.32 -4.50 -3.08
CA TRP A 148 -3.76 -5.77 -3.52
C TRP A 148 -3.39 -5.77 -5.01
N ILE A 149 -2.43 -6.65 -5.36
CA ILE A 149 -2.04 -7.02 -6.71
C ILE A 149 -2.07 -8.55 -6.77
N LYS A 150 -2.78 -9.11 -7.75
CA LYS A 150 -2.89 -10.55 -7.98
C LYS A 150 -2.37 -10.90 -9.36
N LEU A 151 -1.29 -11.66 -9.41
CA LEU A 151 -0.58 -12.10 -10.61
C LEU A 151 -0.95 -13.55 -10.94
N ASP A 152 -1.19 -13.84 -12.23
CA ASP A 152 -1.34 -15.20 -12.76
C ASP A 152 -0.12 -15.56 -13.63
N LEU A 153 0.66 -16.53 -13.19
CA LEU A 153 1.81 -17.05 -13.92
C LEU A 153 1.41 -17.91 -15.14
N GLY A 154 0.10 -18.21 -15.28
CA GLY A 154 -0.47 -19.00 -16.38
C GLY A 154 -0.37 -20.50 -16.18
N GLU A 155 0.56 -20.96 -15.37
CA GLU A 155 0.73 -22.37 -14.96
C GLU A 155 1.46 -22.44 -13.62
N LYS A 156 1.37 -23.59 -12.96
CA LYS A 156 2.08 -23.84 -11.70
C LYS A 156 3.59 -23.83 -11.91
N LYS A 157 4.30 -23.03 -11.12
CA LYS A 157 5.76 -22.85 -11.14
C LYS A 157 6.34 -23.10 -9.75
N ASN A 158 7.60 -23.50 -9.68
CA ASN A 158 8.37 -23.51 -8.44
C ASN A 158 8.99 -22.11 -8.27
N ILE A 159 8.62 -21.43 -7.19
CA ILE A 159 8.97 -20.03 -6.93
C ILE A 159 10.05 -19.99 -5.86
N SER A 160 11.15 -19.28 -6.12
CA SER A 160 12.26 -19.08 -5.18
C SER A 160 12.24 -17.69 -4.54
N LEU A 161 11.77 -16.67 -5.27
CA LEU A 161 11.77 -15.29 -4.81
C LEU A 161 10.61 -14.51 -5.43
N ILE A 162 9.98 -13.66 -4.61
CA ILE A 162 9.01 -12.68 -5.05
C ILE A 162 9.52 -11.31 -4.60
N GLU A 163 9.58 -10.35 -5.52
CA GLU A 163 10.01 -8.98 -5.24
C GLU A 163 8.95 -7.98 -5.71
N LEU A 164 8.68 -6.99 -4.87
CA LEU A 164 7.85 -5.84 -5.20
C LEU A 164 8.72 -4.59 -5.20
N THR A 165 8.87 -3.93 -6.35
CA THR A 165 9.61 -2.67 -6.47
C THR A 165 8.67 -1.50 -6.22
N VAL A 166 8.99 -0.68 -5.21
CA VAL A 166 8.14 0.42 -4.75
C VAL A 166 8.89 1.75 -4.70
N GLY A 167 8.11 2.84 -4.82
CA GLY A 167 8.63 4.20 -4.72
C GLY A 167 9.00 4.59 -3.29
N THR A 168 10.11 5.31 -3.15
CA THR A 168 10.63 5.79 -1.86
C THR A 168 10.29 7.26 -1.60
N SER A 169 10.63 7.77 -0.42
CA SER A 169 10.48 9.19 -0.05
C SER A 169 11.31 10.14 -0.91
N LYS A 170 12.27 9.65 -1.69
CA LYS A 170 13.01 10.43 -2.69
C LYS A 170 12.09 11.06 -3.74
N LEU A 171 10.99 10.40 -4.10
CA LEU A 171 9.99 10.91 -5.04
C LEU A 171 9.23 12.13 -4.51
N GLY A 172 9.17 12.33 -3.20
CA GLY A 172 8.43 13.44 -2.59
C GLY A 172 6.91 13.26 -2.66
N SER A 173 6.15 14.36 -2.56
CA SER A 173 4.68 14.40 -2.74
C SER A 173 3.88 13.44 -1.84
N GLY A 174 4.43 13.06 -0.68
CA GLY A 174 3.78 12.12 0.24
C GLY A 174 3.93 10.64 -0.14
N ILE A 175 4.66 10.36 -1.22
CA ILE A 175 5.07 9.01 -1.59
C ILE A 175 6.20 8.59 -0.64
N GLY A 176 6.31 7.31 -0.39
CA GLY A 176 7.41 6.76 0.39
C GLY A 176 7.20 5.30 0.74
N ALA A 177 8.28 4.68 1.20
CA ALA A 177 8.29 3.32 1.68
C ALA A 177 8.27 3.21 3.22
N ALA A 178 8.34 4.33 3.94
CA ALA A 178 8.25 4.33 5.41
C ALA A 178 6.92 3.76 5.89
N ASN A 179 6.97 2.78 6.78
CA ASN A 179 5.81 2.02 7.29
C ASN A 179 4.99 1.34 6.18
N PHE A 180 5.60 1.05 5.05
CA PHE A 180 4.98 0.27 4.00
C PHE A 180 5.29 -1.21 4.27
N THR A 181 4.25 -1.99 4.52
CA THR A 181 4.35 -3.43 4.72
C THR A 181 3.66 -4.16 3.58
N VAL A 182 4.22 -5.30 3.20
CA VAL A 182 3.69 -6.16 2.14
C VAL A 182 3.57 -7.57 2.67
N GLU A 183 2.35 -8.12 2.67
CA GLU A 183 2.13 -9.54 2.87
C GLU A 183 2.17 -10.24 1.52
N PHE A 184 2.93 -11.33 1.43
CA PHE A 184 3.07 -12.15 0.24
C PHE A 184 2.24 -13.42 0.40
N LEU A 185 1.42 -13.73 -0.59
CA LEU A 185 0.57 -14.91 -0.62
C LEU A 185 0.73 -15.64 -1.94
N VAL A 186 0.50 -16.94 -1.91
CA VAL A 186 0.53 -17.80 -3.09
C VAL A 186 -0.70 -18.72 -3.12
N SER A 187 -1.07 -19.13 -4.33
CA SER A 187 -2.18 -20.07 -4.53
C SER A 187 -1.92 -20.98 -5.73
N GLU A 188 -2.41 -22.20 -5.67
CA GLU A 188 -2.40 -23.13 -6.79
C GLU A 188 -3.65 -22.97 -7.68
N ASP A 189 -4.77 -22.55 -7.11
CA ASP A 189 -6.10 -22.54 -7.74
C ASP A 189 -6.72 -21.13 -7.88
N GLY A 190 -6.09 -20.10 -7.27
CA GLY A 190 -6.59 -18.74 -7.22
C GLY A 190 -7.72 -18.50 -6.21
N GLU A 191 -8.11 -19.53 -5.46
CA GLU A 191 -9.19 -19.50 -4.47
C GLU A 191 -8.66 -19.69 -3.05
N THR A 192 -7.75 -20.64 -2.86
CA THR A 192 -7.14 -20.95 -1.56
C THR A 192 -5.75 -20.36 -1.47
N TRP A 193 -5.55 -19.43 -0.52
CA TRP A 193 -4.32 -18.66 -0.39
C TRP A 193 -3.51 -19.09 0.83
N THR A 194 -2.20 -19.20 0.63
CA THR A 194 -1.23 -19.46 1.70
C THR A 194 -0.34 -18.24 1.86
N SER A 195 -0.31 -17.67 3.07
CA SER A 195 0.59 -16.56 3.41
C SER A 195 2.03 -17.06 3.54
N LEU A 196 2.95 -16.35 2.93
CA LEU A 196 4.40 -16.52 3.08
C LEU A 196 4.95 -15.58 4.16
N GLY A 197 4.09 -14.73 4.74
CA GLY A 197 4.42 -13.73 5.75
C GLY A 197 4.58 -12.33 5.19
N THR A 198 4.88 -11.41 6.10
CA THR A 198 4.92 -9.97 5.84
C THR A 198 6.35 -9.45 5.88
N GLU A 199 6.70 -8.58 4.93
CA GLU A 199 7.97 -7.85 4.90
C GLU A 199 7.72 -6.33 4.99
N VAL A 200 8.74 -5.59 5.42
CA VAL A 200 8.67 -4.14 5.59
C VAL A 200 9.63 -3.48 4.63
N ALA A 201 9.14 -2.48 3.90
CA ALA A 201 9.99 -1.70 2.99
C ALA A 201 11.05 -0.90 3.75
N VAL A 202 12.23 -0.81 3.16
CA VAL A 202 13.28 0.10 3.61
C VAL A 202 13.16 1.39 2.81
N ASP A 203 12.75 2.47 3.46
CA ASP A 203 12.60 3.77 2.81
C ASP A 203 13.96 4.45 2.55
N SER A 204 13.99 5.34 1.56
CA SER A 204 15.19 6.06 1.15
C SER A 204 14.87 7.49 0.70
N THR A 205 15.81 8.40 0.95
CA THR A 205 15.83 9.75 0.37
C THR A 205 16.88 9.91 -0.73
N ASP A 206 17.64 8.87 -1.03
CA ASP A 206 18.76 8.89 -1.96
C ASP A 206 18.44 8.21 -3.30
N VAL A 207 17.62 7.15 -3.27
CA VAL A 207 17.19 6.40 -4.45
C VAL A 207 15.67 6.42 -4.56
N ILE A 208 15.14 6.38 -5.79
CA ILE A 208 13.68 6.51 -6.03
C ILE A 208 12.91 5.20 -5.83
N THR A 209 13.58 4.05 -5.85
CA THR A 209 12.98 2.73 -5.65
C THR A 209 13.66 1.95 -4.54
N THR A 210 12.90 1.02 -3.96
CA THR A 210 13.41 -0.05 -3.10
C THR A 210 12.64 -1.32 -3.40
N ASP A 211 13.30 -2.47 -3.28
CA ASP A 211 12.66 -3.78 -3.42
C ASP A 211 12.25 -4.32 -2.05
N ILE A 212 11.05 -4.85 -1.97
CA ILE A 212 10.55 -5.64 -0.84
C ILE A 212 10.54 -7.09 -1.32
N ALA A 213 11.36 -7.94 -0.71
CA ALA A 213 11.63 -9.26 -1.23
C ALA A 213 11.23 -10.36 -0.25
N LYS A 214 10.59 -11.42 -0.77
CA LYS A 214 10.25 -12.63 -0.04
C LYS A 214 10.90 -13.84 -0.68
N ALA A 215 11.96 -14.34 -0.07
CA ALA A 215 12.57 -15.61 -0.43
C ALA A 215 11.66 -16.77 0.00
N THR A 216 11.54 -17.79 -0.86
CA THR A 216 10.61 -18.91 -0.63
C THR A 216 11.11 -20.18 -1.35
N ASN A 217 10.34 -21.26 -1.24
CA ASN A 217 10.53 -22.49 -2.00
C ASN A 217 9.17 -23.19 -2.07
N VAL A 218 8.28 -22.61 -2.89
CA VAL A 218 6.89 -23.08 -2.99
C VAL A 218 6.50 -23.31 -4.44
N SER A 219 5.45 -24.10 -4.66
CA SER A 219 4.90 -24.33 -5.99
C SER A 219 3.51 -23.70 -6.06
N ALA A 220 3.33 -22.74 -6.99
CA ALA A 220 2.07 -22.01 -7.16
C ALA A 220 1.87 -21.53 -8.60
N GLN A 221 0.63 -21.24 -8.98
CA GLN A 221 0.30 -20.54 -10.22
C GLN A 221 0.02 -19.06 -9.98
N TYR A 222 -0.53 -18.72 -8.81
CA TYR A 222 -0.92 -17.35 -8.49
C TYR A 222 -0.07 -16.79 -7.36
N VAL A 223 0.26 -15.50 -7.48
CA VAL A 223 0.92 -14.70 -6.44
C VAL A 223 0.02 -13.51 -6.13
N GLU A 224 -0.23 -13.24 -4.87
CA GLU A 224 -0.93 -12.03 -4.43
C GLU A 224 -0.07 -11.28 -3.41
N VAL A 225 -0.07 -9.95 -3.48
CA VAL A 225 0.58 -9.10 -2.50
C VAL A 225 -0.43 -8.13 -1.93
N HIS A 226 -0.46 -8.04 -0.60
CA HIS A 226 -1.28 -7.08 0.14
C HIS A 226 -0.43 -5.89 0.55
N LEU A 227 -0.81 -4.71 0.12
CA LEU A 227 -0.10 -3.46 0.29
C LEU A 227 -0.72 -2.67 1.44
N VAL A 228 0.03 -2.49 2.53
CA VAL A 228 -0.47 -1.81 3.73
C VAL A 228 0.36 -0.56 4.02
N ARG A 229 -0.21 0.59 3.80
CA ARG A 229 0.32 1.89 4.18
C ARG A 229 -0.76 2.95 4.11
N SER A 230 -0.80 3.86 5.09
CA SER A 230 -1.55 5.11 4.98
C SER A 230 -0.82 6.07 4.04
N GLY A 231 -1.52 6.58 3.02
CA GLY A 231 -0.97 7.47 1.99
C GLY A 231 -0.54 6.77 0.71
N TRP A 232 0.26 7.46 -0.10
CA TRP A 232 0.65 6.99 -1.43
C TRP A 232 1.62 5.82 -1.39
N MET A 233 1.29 4.78 -2.14
CA MET A 233 2.11 3.59 -2.42
C MET A 233 2.27 3.50 -3.94
N PHE A 234 3.48 3.72 -4.44
CA PHE A 234 3.81 3.64 -5.84
C PHE A 234 4.53 2.32 -6.11
N VAL A 235 4.04 1.58 -7.08
CA VAL A 235 4.61 0.28 -7.48
C VAL A 235 5.00 0.36 -8.94
N SER A 236 6.21 -0.06 -9.27
CA SER A 236 6.69 -0.15 -10.66
C SER A 236 6.75 -1.57 -11.18
N GLU A 237 7.01 -2.58 -10.32
CA GLU A 237 7.19 -3.95 -10.80
C GLU A 237 6.86 -4.99 -9.72
N LEU A 238 6.21 -6.08 -10.11
CA LEU A 238 6.08 -7.32 -9.33
C LEU A 238 6.85 -8.43 -10.03
N THR A 239 8.05 -8.71 -9.53
CA THR A 239 8.95 -9.70 -10.10
C THR A 239 8.83 -11.02 -9.36
N VAL A 240 8.67 -12.11 -10.10
CA VAL A 240 8.69 -13.48 -9.56
C VAL A 240 9.79 -14.26 -10.26
N TYR A 241 10.57 -14.99 -9.47
CA TYR A 241 11.68 -15.82 -9.93
C TYR A 241 11.37 -17.29 -9.69
N ASP A 242 11.74 -18.15 -10.63
CA ASP A 242 11.70 -19.59 -10.42
C ASP A 242 12.87 -20.10 -9.56
N VAL A 243 12.88 -21.38 -9.31
CA VAL A 243 13.99 -22.08 -8.66
C VAL A 243 15.05 -22.38 -9.72
N ALA A 244 16.33 -22.07 -9.44
CA ALA A 244 17.43 -22.43 -10.31
C ALA A 244 17.51 -23.95 -10.53
N GLU A 245 17.82 -24.37 -11.78
CA GLU A 245 17.97 -25.78 -12.16
C GLU A 245 19.34 -26.37 -11.72
#